data_795027f130d6c23f7ed6fc4caca8901e
#
_entry.id   795027f130d6c23f7ed6fc4caca8901e
#
_cell.length_a   1.000
_cell.length_b   1.000
_cell.length_c   1.000
_cell.angle_alpha   90.00
_cell.angle_beta   90.00
_cell.angle_gamma   90.00
#
_symmetry.space_group_name_H-M   'P 1'
#
loop_
_entity.id
_entity.type
_entity.pdbx_description
1 polymer ?
#
loop_
_entity_poly.entity_id
_entity_poly.type
_entity_poly.pdbx_seq_one_letter_code
_entity_poly.pdbx_strand_id
1 'polypeptide(L)'
;MKEKKRKKKRVIPGFGLSFGITIAMLGFIVVIPLCTIVIFSAKLSFTEFITTVTRPRVLSSYRVSLETALIAALIDAVMGTILAWVLVRYNFPGKQIMNGIIELPFALPTAVAGIALTHLTTTNGWLGAFFGKFGIRIAYTRLGIIFALIFVGIPFVVRAVQPVLEKVDIQYEEAANMLGATNRQTVFRVILPEILPALIGGFTMSFARGLGEYGSVVFIAGNTPYETEIAPLMIMSKLQEYDYASATSIALVMLFIAFIILFINAVLQSRTSKIVSGIS
;
A
#
# COMPACT_ATOMS: atom_id res chain seq x y z
N MET A 1 35.66 13.58 45.30
CA MET A 1 36.18 13.34 43.94
C MET A 1 34.98 13.13 42.98
N LYS A 2 34.70 14.06 42.08
CA LYS A 2 33.61 13.94 41.09
C LYS A 2 34.12 13.13 39.90
N GLU A 3 33.58 11.92 39.69
CA GLU A 3 33.87 11.13 38.51
C GLU A 3 33.44 11.90 37.24
N LYS A 4 34.42 12.24 36.41
CA LYS A 4 34.20 12.80 35.07
C LYS A 4 33.57 11.73 34.20
N LYS A 5 32.22 11.76 33.96
CA LYS A 5 31.56 10.96 32.96
C LYS A 5 32.28 11.11 31.61
N ARG A 6 33.01 10.06 31.19
CA ARG A 6 33.65 9.96 29.90
C ARG A 6 32.54 10.10 28.82
N LYS A 7 32.54 11.23 28.09
CA LYS A 7 31.68 11.41 26.88
C LYS A 7 32.04 10.29 25.92
N LYS A 8 31.09 9.36 25.67
CA LYS A 8 31.25 8.35 24.62
C LYS A 8 31.55 9.07 23.29
N LYS A 9 32.73 8.84 22.74
CA LYS A 9 33.10 9.36 21.41
C LYS A 9 32.06 8.84 20.40
N ARG A 10 31.36 9.73 19.71
CA ARG A 10 30.42 9.35 18.65
C ARG A 10 31.21 8.68 17.55
N VAL A 11 30.76 7.51 17.11
CA VAL A 11 31.43 6.65 16.12
C VAL A 11 31.47 7.30 14.72
N ILE A 12 30.51 8.19 14.43
CA ILE A 12 30.39 8.86 13.13
C ILE A 12 30.81 10.31 13.29
N PRO A 13 31.90 10.78 12.63
CA PRO A 13 32.25 12.19 12.59
C PRO A 13 31.15 13.00 11.90
N GLY A 14 30.79 14.16 12.44
CA GLY A 14 29.72 15.01 11.84
C GLY A 14 28.28 14.56 12.13
N PHE A 15 28.04 13.50 12.91
CA PHE A 15 26.69 12.99 13.21
C PHE A 15 25.71 14.09 13.67
N GLY A 16 26.14 15.04 14.48
CA GLY A 16 25.28 16.11 14.97
C GLY A 16 24.78 17.04 13.83
N LEU A 17 25.65 17.36 12.89
CA LEU A 17 25.31 18.19 11.74
C LEU A 17 24.38 17.43 10.77
N SER A 18 24.77 16.21 10.41
CA SER A 18 24.00 15.35 9.52
C SER A 18 22.59 15.07 10.09
N PHE A 19 22.49 14.72 11.36
CA PHE A 19 21.22 14.50 12.05
C PHE A 19 20.36 15.77 12.12
N GLY A 20 20.97 16.94 12.40
CA GLY A 20 20.28 18.21 12.41
C GLY A 20 19.69 18.60 11.03
N ILE A 21 20.47 18.43 9.96
CA ILE A 21 20.02 18.65 8.60
C ILE A 21 18.86 17.70 8.24
N THR A 22 18.98 16.39 8.58
CA THR A 22 17.93 15.40 8.30
C THR A 22 16.63 15.78 9.01
N ILE A 23 16.68 16.14 10.31
CA ILE A 23 15.46 16.54 11.04
C ILE A 23 14.89 17.85 10.46
N ALA A 24 15.73 18.81 10.11
CA ALA A 24 15.27 20.07 9.52
C ALA A 24 14.58 19.81 8.16
N MET A 25 15.16 18.96 7.31
CA MET A 25 14.55 18.60 6.02
C MET A 25 13.24 17.85 6.21
N LEU A 26 13.17 16.86 7.11
CA LEU A 26 11.93 16.16 7.45
C LEU A 26 10.88 17.14 7.98
N GLY A 27 11.26 18.06 8.87
CA GLY A 27 10.36 19.10 9.36
C GLY A 27 9.80 19.95 8.24
N PHE A 28 10.66 20.41 7.34
CA PHE A 28 10.28 21.29 6.24
C PHE A 28 9.41 20.59 5.19
N ILE A 29 9.80 19.38 4.77
CA ILE A 29 9.14 18.67 3.67
C ILE A 29 7.88 17.92 4.12
N VAL A 30 7.85 17.43 5.36
CA VAL A 30 6.74 16.59 5.85
C VAL A 30 5.86 17.34 6.83
N VAL A 31 6.45 17.96 7.87
CA VAL A 31 5.63 18.53 8.96
C VAL A 31 4.90 19.79 8.49
N ILE A 32 5.55 20.68 7.71
CA ILE A 32 4.88 21.92 7.24
C ILE A 32 3.66 21.60 6.36
N PRO A 33 3.72 20.75 5.32
CA PRO A 33 2.53 20.39 4.54
C PRO A 33 1.42 19.76 5.41
N LEU A 34 1.76 18.88 6.36
CA LEU A 34 0.77 18.28 7.27
C LEU A 34 0.12 19.35 8.17
N CYS A 35 0.91 20.27 8.73
CA CYS A 35 0.37 21.40 9.48
C CYS A 35 -0.54 22.28 8.63
N THR A 36 -0.22 22.48 7.35
CA THR A 36 -1.06 23.25 6.43
C THR A 36 -2.44 22.64 6.26
N ILE A 37 -2.54 21.29 6.16
CA ILE A 37 -3.83 20.58 6.10
C ILE A 37 -4.66 20.89 7.36
N VAL A 38 -4.04 20.84 8.54
CA VAL A 38 -4.72 21.12 9.81
C VAL A 38 -5.17 22.60 9.87
N ILE A 39 -4.29 23.54 9.49
CA ILE A 39 -4.59 24.98 9.53
C ILE A 39 -5.76 25.34 8.59
N PHE A 40 -5.77 24.81 7.37
CA PHE A 40 -6.86 25.06 6.44
C PHE A 40 -8.16 24.39 6.86
N SER A 41 -8.10 23.17 7.40
CA SER A 41 -9.26 22.51 7.98
C SER A 41 -9.85 23.26 9.19
N ALA A 42 -8.99 23.87 10.02
CA ALA A 42 -9.40 24.66 11.19
C ALA A 42 -10.06 26.00 10.83
N LYS A 43 -10.13 26.39 9.55
CA LYS A 43 -10.93 27.55 9.11
C LYS A 43 -12.45 27.27 9.18
N LEU A 44 -12.85 26.01 9.18
CA LEU A 44 -14.24 25.62 9.43
C LEU A 44 -14.51 25.61 10.94
N SER A 45 -15.71 26.01 11.33
CA SER A 45 -16.18 25.75 12.68
C SER A 45 -16.29 24.24 12.91
N PHE A 46 -16.28 23.79 14.17
CA PHE A 46 -16.39 22.37 14.48
C PHE A 46 -17.65 21.73 13.87
N THR A 47 -18.77 22.45 13.89
CA THR A 47 -20.03 21.98 13.29
C THR A 47 -19.93 21.87 11.78
N GLU A 48 -19.34 22.85 11.10
CA GLU A 48 -19.12 22.80 9.64
C GLU A 48 -18.14 21.70 9.25
N PHE A 49 -17.07 21.48 10.04
CA PHE A 49 -16.15 20.37 9.84
C PHE A 49 -16.91 19.03 9.90
N ILE A 50 -17.64 18.77 10.98
CA ILE A 50 -18.41 17.53 11.13
C ILE A 50 -19.42 17.36 9.99
N THR A 51 -20.20 18.39 9.68
CA THR A 51 -21.18 18.30 8.58
C THR A 51 -20.52 18.05 7.22
N THR A 52 -19.33 18.60 6.98
CA THR A 52 -18.59 18.39 5.73
C THR A 52 -18.10 16.96 5.62
N VAL A 53 -17.42 16.43 6.64
CA VAL A 53 -16.82 15.08 6.60
C VAL A 53 -17.84 13.96 6.74
N THR A 54 -19.04 14.24 7.26
CA THR A 54 -20.13 13.27 7.41
C THR A 54 -21.18 13.37 6.30
N ARG A 55 -21.02 14.22 5.29
CA ARG A 55 -21.93 14.24 4.14
C ARG A 55 -22.03 12.85 3.50
N PRO A 56 -23.22 12.38 3.12
CA PRO A 56 -23.41 11.02 2.58
C PRO A 56 -22.47 10.69 1.42
N ARG A 57 -22.23 11.63 0.51
CA ARG A 57 -21.32 11.47 -0.62
C ARG A 57 -19.86 11.31 -0.17
N VAL A 58 -19.42 12.07 0.85
CA VAL A 58 -18.07 11.99 1.42
C VAL A 58 -17.88 10.65 2.15
N LEU A 59 -18.85 10.24 2.97
CA LEU A 59 -18.82 8.93 3.64
C LEU A 59 -18.76 7.78 2.63
N SER A 60 -19.52 7.89 1.53
CA SER A 60 -19.45 6.91 0.44
C SER A 60 -18.07 6.86 -0.19
N SER A 61 -17.41 8.00 -0.41
CA SER A 61 -16.06 8.03 -1.00
C SER A 61 -15.00 7.40 -0.09
N TYR A 62 -15.10 7.58 1.23
CA TYR A 62 -14.24 6.87 2.19
C TYR A 62 -14.46 5.35 2.12
N ARG A 63 -15.74 4.95 2.11
CA ARG A 63 -16.10 3.53 2.03
C ARG A 63 -15.58 2.90 0.74
N VAL A 64 -15.79 3.53 -0.41
CA VAL A 64 -15.29 3.03 -1.69
C VAL A 64 -13.77 2.92 -1.67
N SER A 65 -13.05 3.93 -1.17
CA SER A 65 -11.60 3.89 -1.03
C SER A 65 -11.12 2.72 -0.17
N LEU A 66 -11.72 2.55 1.01
CA LEU A 66 -11.34 1.50 1.96
C LEU A 66 -11.64 0.10 1.41
N GLU A 67 -12.86 -0.10 0.87
CA GLU A 67 -13.27 -1.39 0.31
C GLU A 67 -12.38 -1.80 -0.88
N THR A 68 -12.18 -0.89 -1.84
CA THR A 68 -11.40 -1.22 -3.05
C THR A 68 -9.93 -1.41 -2.74
N ALA A 69 -9.33 -0.59 -1.88
CA ALA A 69 -7.94 -0.74 -1.46
C ALA A 69 -7.73 -2.03 -0.64
N LEU A 70 -8.67 -2.39 0.24
CA LEU A 70 -8.59 -3.62 1.02
C LEU A 70 -8.66 -4.86 0.12
N ILE A 71 -9.62 -4.90 -0.81
CA ILE A 71 -9.77 -6.01 -1.74
C ILE A 71 -8.52 -6.14 -2.62
N ALA A 72 -8.02 -5.03 -3.16
CA ALA A 72 -6.80 -5.02 -3.96
C ALA A 72 -5.60 -5.55 -3.16
N ALA A 73 -5.38 -5.05 -1.94
CA ALA A 73 -4.27 -5.50 -1.09
C ALA A 73 -4.37 -6.97 -0.68
N LEU A 74 -5.57 -7.51 -0.48
CA LEU A 74 -5.77 -8.95 -0.24
C LEU A 74 -5.40 -9.79 -1.47
N ILE A 75 -5.78 -9.32 -2.66
CA ILE A 75 -5.39 -9.98 -3.92
C ILE A 75 -3.87 -9.88 -4.10
N ASP A 76 -3.28 -8.72 -3.83
CA ASP A 76 -1.83 -8.51 -3.87
C ASP A 76 -1.09 -9.42 -2.90
N ALA A 77 -1.62 -9.62 -1.69
CA ALA A 77 -1.04 -10.52 -0.69
C ALA A 77 -0.95 -11.95 -1.23
N VAL A 78 -1.99 -12.43 -1.88
CA VAL A 78 -2.02 -13.79 -2.46
C VAL A 78 -1.15 -13.86 -3.72
N MET A 79 -1.41 -13.01 -4.71
CA MET A 79 -0.73 -13.04 -6.00
C MET A 79 0.75 -12.67 -5.87
N GLY A 80 1.06 -11.65 -5.06
CA GLY A 80 2.43 -11.22 -4.79
C GLY A 80 3.25 -12.29 -4.08
N THR A 81 2.64 -13.04 -3.14
CA THR A 81 3.30 -14.18 -2.50
C THR A 81 3.57 -15.31 -3.49
N ILE A 82 2.62 -15.63 -4.37
CA ILE A 82 2.80 -16.64 -5.42
C ILE A 82 3.92 -16.20 -6.37
N LEU A 83 3.93 -14.94 -6.80
CA LEU A 83 4.97 -14.40 -7.67
C LEU A 83 6.35 -14.44 -7.00
N ALA A 84 6.45 -14.01 -5.74
CA ALA A 84 7.68 -14.10 -4.95
C ALA A 84 8.18 -15.55 -4.85
N TRP A 85 7.27 -16.49 -4.60
CA TRP A 85 7.57 -17.91 -4.55
C TRP A 85 8.15 -18.41 -5.86
N VAL A 86 7.48 -18.11 -6.99
CA VAL A 86 7.94 -18.53 -8.33
C VAL A 86 9.31 -17.93 -8.64
N LEU A 87 9.53 -16.65 -8.31
CA LEU A 87 10.81 -15.98 -8.52
C LEU A 87 11.95 -16.56 -7.67
N VAL A 88 11.66 -17.06 -6.47
CA VAL A 88 12.72 -17.60 -5.58
C VAL A 88 12.99 -19.06 -5.87
N ARG A 89 11.94 -19.89 -5.94
CA ARG A 89 12.07 -21.36 -5.97
C ARG A 89 12.26 -21.94 -7.37
N TYR A 90 11.92 -21.21 -8.43
CA TYR A 90 12.02 -21.74 -9.79
C TYR A 90 13.05 -21.00 -10.62
N ASN A 91 13.74 -21.75 -11.47
CA ASN A 91 14.61 -21.23 -12.51
C ASN A 91 13.97 -21.50 -13.87
N PHE A 92 13.64 -20.42 -14.60
CA PHE A 92 12.99 -20.49 -15.91
C PHE A 92 13.51 -19.37 -16.82
N PRO A 93 13.48 -19.58 -18.15
CA PRO A 93 13.85 -18.54 -19.10
C PRO A 93 12.92 -17.34 -18.97
N GLY A 94 13.47 -16.13 -18.96
CA GLY A 94 12.66 -14.90 -18.76
C GLY A 94 12.42 -14.49 -17.31
N LYS A 95 12.97 -15.18 -16.30
CA LYS A 95 12.88 -14.81 -14.88
C LYS A 95 13.25 -13.35 -14.62
N GLN A 96 14.34 -12.86 -15.24
CA GLN A 96 14.78 -11.46 -15.09
C GLN A 96 13.78 -10.48 -15.71
N ILE A 97 13.18 -10.84 -16.86
CA ILE A 97 12.14 -10.01 -17.49
C ILE A 97 10.91 -9.93 -16.60
N MET A 98 10.44 -11.06 -16.05
CA MET A 98 9.32 -11.08 -15.11
C MET A 98 9.61 -10.20 -13.89
N ASN A 99 10.82 -10.30 -13.34
CA ASN A 99 11.25 -9.48 -12.21
C ASN A 99 11.21 -7.97 -12.56
N GLY A 100 11.63 -7.59 -13.77
CA GLY A 100 11.53 -6.22 -14.28
C GLY A 100 10.08 -5.77 -14.51
N ILE A 101 9.21 -6.64 -15.02
CA ILE A 101 7.78 -6.34 -15.22
C ILE A 101 7.08 -6.05 -13.91
N ILE A 102 7.40 -6.77 -12.83
CA ILE A 102 6.84 -6.52 -11.50
C ILE A 102 7.24 -5.12 -10.99
N GLU A 103 8.37 -4.58 -11.41
CA GLU A 103 8.81 -3.24 -11.03
C GLU A 103 8.27 -2.11 -11.91
N LEU A 104 7.63 -2.41 -13.03
CA LEU A 104 7.07 -1.41 -13.93
C LEU A 104 6.18 -0.36 -13.22
N PRO A 105 5.33 -0.73 -12.23
CA PRO A 105 4.51 0.24 -11.52
C PRO A 105 5.31 1.32 -10.77
N PHE A 106 6.56 1.02 -10.37
CA PHE A 106 7.44 2.00 -9.76
C PHE A 106 8.10 2.95 -10.77
N ALA A 107 8.31 2.48 -11.99
CA ALA A 107 8.96 3.24 -13.04
C ALA A 107 7.98 4.11 -13.86
N LEU A 108 6.72 3.67 -13.97
CA LEU A 108 5.70 4.37 -14.75
C LEU A 108 5.02 5.48 -13.92
N PRO A 109 4.80 6.67 -14.50
CA PRO A 109 3.87 7.63 -13.91
C PRO A 109 2.49 6.99 -13.76
N THR A 110 1.88 7.08 -12.57
CA THR A 110 0.61 6.41 -12.28
C THR A 110 -0.51 6.82 -13.22
N ALA A 111 -0.52 8.07 -13.69
CA ALA A 111 -1.47 8.54 -14.70
C ALA A 111 -1.34 7.78 -16.03
N VAL A 112 -0.12 7.53 -16.49
CA VAL A 112 0.13 6.75 -17.73
C VAL A 112 -0.35 5.32 -17.56
N ALA A 113 -0.06 4.71 -16.41
CA ALA A 113 -0.58 3.40 -16.07
C ALA A 113 -2.12 3.37 -16.10
N GLY A 114 -2.77 4.37 -15.50
CA GLY A 114 -4.22 4.50 -15.49
C GLY A 114 -4.83 4.59 -16.89
N ILE A 115 -4.25 5.40 -17.77
CA ILE A 115 -4.69 5.53 -19.17
C ILE A 115 -4.55 4.17 -19.90
N ALA A 116 -3.39 3.53 -19.77
CA ALA A 116 -3.12 2.23 -20.40
C ALA A 116 -4.09 1.15 -19.90
N LEU A 117 -4.28 1.04 -18.56
CA LEU A 117 -5.20 0.08 -17.98
C LEU A 117 -6.65 0.35 -18.40
N THR A 118 -7.06 1.61 -18.47
CA THR A 118 -8.39 2.00 -18.95
C THR A 118 -8.58 1.54 -20.39
N HIS A 119 -7.62 1.84 -21.28
CA HIS A 119 -7.71 1.42 -22.67
C HIS A 119 -7.82 -0.11 -22.82
N LEU A 120 -7.05 -0.85 -22.04
CA LEU A 120 -7.07 -2.32 -22.04
C LEU A 120 -8.40 -2.91 -21.56
N THR A 121 -9.07 -2.24 -20.60
CA THR A 121 -10.25 -2.76 -19.90
C THR A 121 -11.58 -2.19 -20.38
N THR A 122 -11.57 -1.18 -21.26
CA THR A 122 -12.79 -0.73 -21.96
C THR A 122 -13.31 -1.81 -22.90
N THR A 123 -14.55 -1.68 -23.33
CA THR A 123 -15.22 -2.65 -24.24
C THR A 123 -14.46 -2.90 -25.53
N ASN A 124 -13.69 -1.92 -26.02
CA ASN A 124 -12.87 -2.01 -27.22
C ASN A 124 -11.45 -2.55 -26.94
N GLY A 125 -11.05 -2.62 -25.66
CA GLY A 125 -9.78 -3.21 -25.24
C GLY A 125 -9.85 -4.74 -25.21
N TRP A 126 -8.73 -5.41 -25.42
CA TRP A 126 -8.70 -6.87 -25.48
C TRP A 126 -9.12 -7.55 -24.17
N LEU A 127 -8.76 -6.99 -23.00
CA LEU A 127 -9.24 -7.49 -21.70
C LEU A 127 -10.72 -7.19 -21.52
N GLY A 128 -11.15 -5.97 -21.80
CA GLY A 128 -12.57 -5.60 -21.69
C GLY A 128 -13.46 -6.39 -22.63
N ALA A 129 -13.03 -6.65 -23.86
CA ALA A 129 -13.75 -7.49 -24.80
C ALA A 129 -13.83 -8.96 -24.33
N PHE A 130 -12.75 -9.48 -23.73
CA PHE A 130 -12.73 -10.83 -23.18
C PHE A 130 -13.71 -10.98 -22.01
N PHE A 131 -13.61 -10.13 -21.00
CA PHE A 131 -14.49 -10.17 -19.83
C PHE A 131 -15.92 -9.76 -20.15
N GLY A 132 -16.11 -8.90 -21.15
CA GLY A 132 -17.43 -8.51 -21.67
C GLY A 132 -18.27 -9.68 -22.17
N LYS A 133 -17.63 -10.75 -22.69
CA LYS A 133 -18.31 -12.00 -23.08
C LYS A 133 -18.99 -12.70 -21.90
N PHE A 134 -18.50 -12.46 -20.69
CA PHE A 134 -19.06 -12.99 -19.44
C PHE A 134 -19.96 -11.98 -18.73
N GLY A 135 -20.29 -10.84 -19.38
CA GLY A 135 -21.10 -9.78 -18.79
C GLY A 135 -20.35 -8.92 -17.75
N ILE A 136 -19.02 -9.06 -17.63
CA ILE A 136 -18.19 -8.34 -16.64
C ILE A 136 -17.64 -7.08 -17.28
N ARG A 137 -17.99 -5.91 -16.71
CA ARG A 137 -17.43 -4.61 -17.08
C ARG A 137 -16.38 -4.22 -16.06
N ILE A 138 -15.14 -3.93 -16.51
CA ILE A 138 -14.02 -3.54 -15.65
C ILE A 138 -13.89 -2.02 -15.61
N ALA A 139 -13.64 -1.38 -16.77
CA ALA A 139 -13.48 0.06 -16.82
C ALA A 139 -14.75 0.78 -16.34
N TYR A 140 -14.55 1.90 -15.63
CA TYR A 140 -15.60 2.76 -15.07
C TYR A 140 -16.48 2.07 -14.01
N THR A 141 -15.92 1.07 -13.33
CA THR A 141 -16.57 0.37 -12.21
C THR A 141 -15.61 0.22 -11.03
N ARG A 142 -16.10 -0.27 -9.89
CA ARG A 142 -15.25 -0.61 -8.73
C ARG A 142 -14.21 -1.68 -9.08
N LEU A 143 -14.52 -2.59 -10.00
CA LEU A 143 -13.54 -3.58 -10.48
C LEU A 143 -12.36 -2.91 -11.18
N GLY A 144 -12.61 -1.84 -11.94
CA GLY A 144 -11.54 -1.05 -12.56
C GLY A 144 -10.63 -0.41 -11.53
N ILE A 145 -11.19 0.16 -10.46
CA ILE A 145 -10.41 0.71 -9.35
C ILE A 145 -9.54 -0.38 -8.73
N ILE A 146 -10.13 -1.52 -8.36
CA ILE A 146 -9.41 -2.66 -7.78
C ILE A 146 -8.28 -3.11 -8.71
N PHE A 147 -8.54 -3.23 -10.01
CA PHE A 147 -7.55 -3.62 -11.01
C PHE A 147 -6.37 -2.66 -11.08
N ALA A 148 -6.62 -1.35 -11.07
CA ALA A 148 -5.57 -0.34 -11.02
C ALA A 148 -4.76 -0.40 -9.72
N LEU A 149 -5.44 -0.61 -8.59
CA LEU A 149 -4.78 -0.72 -7.27
C LEU A 149 -3.93 -1.98 -7.16
N ILE A 150 -4.38 -3.12 -7.71
CA ILE A 150 -3.57 -4.35 -7.81
C ILE A 150 -2.30 -4.09 -8.61
N PHE A 151 -2.40 -3.46 -9.77
CA PHE A 151 -1.23 -3.14 -10.59
C PHE A 151 -0.20 -2.32 -9.80
N VAL A 152 -0.64 -1.31 -9.05
CA VAL A 152 0.26 -0.47 -8.25
C VAL A 152 0.76 -1.18 -6.99
N GLY A 153 -0.03 -2.09 -6.42
CA GLY A 153 0.19 -2.73 -5.13
C GLY A 153 1.07 -3.98 -5.15
N ILE A 154 0.98 -4.80 -6.20
CA ILE A 154 1.73 -6.08 -6.33
C ILE A 154 3.22 -5.96 -5.98
N PRO A 155 3.99 -4.98 -6.48
CA PRO A 155 5.42 -4.92 -6.19
C PRO A 155 5.75 -4.77 -4.71
N PHE A 156 4.88 -4.13 -3.92
CA PHE A 156 5.11 -3.99 -2.48
C PHE A 156 5.10 -5.34 -1.76
N VAL A 157 4.18 -6.22 -2.13
CA VAL A 157 4.11 -7.57 -1.53
C VAL A 157 5.26 -8.44 -2.01
N VAL A 158 5.54 -8.44 -3.31
CA VAL A 158 6.65 -9.23 -3.87
C VAL A 158 7.98 -8.83 -3.22
N ARG A 159 8.27 -7.54 -3.14
CA ARG A 159 9.53 -7.03 -2.56
C ARG A 159 9.64 -7.18 -1.04
N ALA A 160 8.52 -7.29 -0.34
CA ALA A 160 8.54 -7.62 1.08
C ALA A 160 8.80 -9.12 1.31
N VAL A 161 8.16 -10.00 0.55
CA VAL A 161 8.20 -11.45 0.76
C VAL A 161 9.45 -12.10 0.16
N GLN A 162 9.87 -11.68 -1.04
CA GLN A 162 10.97 -12.30 -1.79
C GLN A 162 12.27 -12.40 -0.98
N PRO A 163 12.80 -11.32 -0.33
CA PRO A 163 14.06 -11.40 0.40
C PRO A 163 14.01 -12.30 1.64
N VAL A 164 12.82 -12.45 2.23
CA VAL A 164 12.62 -13.35 3.37
C VAL A 164 12.60 -14.78 2.87
N LEU A 165 11.86 -15.05 1.80
CA LEU A 165 11.79 -16.38 1.20
C LEU A 165 13.15 -16.88 0.65
N GLU A 166 14.01 -15.97 0.16
CA GLU A 166 15.38 -16.29 -0.25
C GLU A 166 16.26 -16.74 0.94
N LYS A 167 15.97 -16.28 2.16
CA LYS A 167 16.68 -16.65 3.38
C LYS A 167 16.15 -17.93 4.03
N VAL A 168 14.94 -18.35 3.70
CA VAL A 168 14.39 -19.63 4.19
C VAL A 168 15.14 -20.75 3.50
N ASP A 169 15.96 -21.48 4.28
CA ASP A 169 16.76 -22.58 3.78
C ASP A 169 15.87 -23.71 3.27
N ILE A 170 16.21 -24.23 2.10
CA ILE A 170 15.55 -25.40 1.50
C ILE A 170 15.60 -26.61 2.42
N GLN A 171 16.61 -26.70 3.30
CA GLN A 171 16.73 -27.79 4.29
C GLN A 171 15.51 -27.90 5.21
N TYR A 172 14.79 -26.83 5.51
CA TYR A 172 13.55 -26.89 6.29
C TYR A 172 12.43 -27.63 5.53
N GLU A 173 12.35 -27.43 4.22
CA GLU A 173 11.39 -28.12 3.34
C GLU A 173 11.77 -29.61 3.22
N GLU A 174 13.05 -29.91 3.04
CA GLU A 174 13.58 -31.27 2.96
C GLU A 174 13.36 -32.04 4.29
N ALA A 175 13.68 -31.42 5.42
CA ALA A 175 13.45 -32.00 6.74
C ALA A 175 11.97 -32.29 7.00
N ALA A 176 11.08 -31.36 6.65
CA ALA A 176 9.64 -31.59 6.76
C ALA A 176 9.18 -32.79 5.90
N ASN A 177 9.68 -32.89 4.67
CA ASN A 177 9.37 -34.01 3.78
C ASN A 177 9.91 -35.34 4.32
N MET A 178 11.10 -35.36 4.91
CA MET A 178 11.68 -36.56 5.55
C MET A 178 10.84 -37.02 6.77
N LEU A 179 10.19 -36.10 7.45
CA LEU A 179 9.24 -36.38 8.55
C LEU A 179 7.84 -36.77 8.04
N GLY A 180 7.65 -36.95 6.74
CA GLY A 180 6.39 -37.36 6.13
C GLY A 180 5.36 -36.24 5.95
N ALA A 181 5.78 -34.96 6.02
CA ALA A 181 4.89 -33.85 5.75
C ALA A 181 4.51 -33.79 4.26
N THR A 182 3.24 -33.55 3.98
CA THR A 182 2.79 -33.27 2.62
C THR A 182 3.21 -31.86 2.20
N ASN A 183 3.31 -31.58 0.88
CA ASN A 183 3.65 -30.26 0.36
C ASN A 183 2.78 -29.13 0.95
N ARG A 184 1.49 -29.40 1.16
CA ARG A 184 0.57 -28.44 1.82
C ARG A 184 0.98 -28.18 3.28
N GLN A 185 1.32 -29.23 4.02
CA GLN A 185 1.77 -29.08 5.41
C GLN A 185 3.08 -28.31 5.48
N THR A 186 4.03 -28.57 4.60
CA THR A 186 5.29 -27.83 4.51
C THR A 186 5.04 -26.33 4.24
N VAL A 187 4.19 -26.01 3.25
CA VAL A 187 3.86 -24.61 2.95
C VAL A 187 3.19 -23.92 4.13
N PHE A 188 2.11 -24.49 4.69
CA PHE A 188 1.29 -23.79 5.69
C PHE A 188 1.87 -23.85 7.11
N ARG A 189 2.68 -24.86 7.47
CA ARG A 189 3.21 -25.03 8.82
C ARG A 189 4.68 -24.64 8.98
N VAL A 190 5.45 -24.61 7.88
CA VAL A 190 6.87 -24.29 7.91
C VAL A 190 7.14 -22.94 7.24
N ILE A 191 6.77 -22.79 5.97
CA ILE A 191 7.18 -21.63 5.18
C ILE A 191 6.31 -20.41 5.46
N LEU A 192 4.98 -20.57 5.45
CA LEU A 192 4.05 -19.46 5.65
C LEU A 192 4.26 -18.73 6.99
N PRO A 193 4.48 -19.39 8.13
CA PRO A 193 4.81 -18.70 9.38
C PRO A 193 6.06 -17.85 9.29
N GLU A 194 7.11 -18.31 8.62
CA GLU A 194 8.37 -17.59 8.45
C GLU A 194 8.21 -16.31 7.62
N ILE A 195 7.43 -16.37 6.53
CA ILE A 195 7.20 -15.21 5.65
C ILE A 195 6.06 -14.31 6.14
N LEU A 196 5.25 -14.75 7.11
CA LEU A 196 4.04 -14.04 7.54
C LEU A 196 4.31 -12.59 8.01
N PRO A 197 5.37 -12.29 8.79
CA PRO A 197 5.67 -10.90 9.16
C PRO A 197 5.95 -10.01 7.96
N ALA A 198 6.67 -10.53 6.96
CA ALA A 198 6.96 -9.83 5.71
C ALA A 198 5.71 -9.65 4.85
N LEU A 199 4.86 -10.69 4.78
CA LEU A 199 3.59 -10.65 4.07
C LEU A 199 2.65 -9.60 4.66
N ILE A 200 2.51 -9.53 5.99
CA ILE A 200 1.74 -8.49 6.67
C ILE A 200 2.31 -7.10 6.34
N GLY A 201 3.63 -6.94 6.32
CA GLY A 201 4.29 -5.70 5.92
C GLY A 201 3.96 -5.30 4.48
N GLY A 202 4.12 -6.22 3.54
CA GLY A 202 3.81 -6.01 2.12
C GLY A 202 2.34 -5.70 1.86
N PHE A 203 1.43 -6.45 2.49
CA PHE A 203 -0.01 -6.18 2.45
C PHE A 203 -0.34 -4.76 2.91
N THR A 204 0.24 -4.34 4.04
CA THR A 204 -0.05 -3.01 4.58
C THR A 204 0.49 -1.89 3.71
N MET A 205 1.68 -2.08 3.15
CA MET A 205 2.25 -1.11 2.20
C MET A 205 1.39 -1.00 0.94
N SER A 206 0.94 -2.13 0.37
CA SER A 206 0.00 -2.14 -0.75
C SER A 206 -1.31 -1.42 -0.39
N PHE A 207 -1.89 -1.74 0.76
CA PHE A 207 -3.14 -1.12 1.23
C PHE A 207 -3.00 0.38 1.45
N ALA A 208 -1.97 0.83 2.19
CA ALA A 208 -1.72 2.25 2.45
C ALA A 208 -1.46 3.02 1.15
N ARG A 209 -0.71 2.41 0.22
CA ARG A 209 -0.45 2.99 -1.10
C ARG A 209 -1.73 3.11 -1.91
N GLY A 210 -2.59 2.08 -1.88
CA GLY A 210 -3.89 2.07 -2.55
C GLY A 210 -4.85 3.13 -2.04
N LEU A 211 -4.88 3.39 -0.72
CA LEU A 211 -5.73 4.43 -0.13
C LEU A 211 -5.41 5.84 -0.65
N GLY A 212 -4.15 6.13 -0.94
CA GLY A 212 -3.71 7.43 -1.47
C GLY A 212 -3.60 7.48 -2.99
N GLU A 213 -4.02 6.43 -3.71
CA GLU A 213 -3.87 6.40 -5.16
C GLU A 213 -4.92 7.29 -5.84
N TYR A 214 -4.42 8.24 -6.62
CA TYR A 214 -5.21 9.14 -7.44
C TYR A 214 -4.93 8.93 -8.94
N GLY A 215 -3.65 8.92 -9.30
CA GLY A 215 -3.20 9.04 -10.69
C GLY A 215 -3.70 7.95 -11.62
N SER A 216 -3.65 6.68 -11.21
CA SER A 216 -4.16 5.58 -12.03
C SER A 216 -5.68 5.48 -11.97
N VAL A 217 -6.28 5.80 -10.81
CA VAL A 217 -7.71 5.63 -10.58
C VAL A 217 -8.53 6.70 -11.30
N VAL A 218 -8.04 7.94 -11.42
CA VAL A 218 -8.79 9.04 -12.05
C VAL A 218 -9.27 8.72 -13.47
N PHE A 219 -8.52 7.91 -14.22
CA PHE A 219 -8.87 7.54 -15.59
C PHE A 219 -9.81 6.33 -15.66
N ILE A 220 -9.66 5.36 -14.74
CA ILE A 220 -10.36 4.08 -14.82
C ILE A 220 -11.64 4.03 -13.98
N ALA A 221 -11.78 4.91 -12.98
CA ALA A 221 -12.92 4.87 -12.05
C ALA A 221 -14.23 5.39 -12.64
N GLY A 222 -14.17 6.35 -13.57
CA GLY A 222 -15.37 7.04 -14.09
C GLY A 222 -15.97 8.07 -13.13
N ASN A 223 -15.48 8.16 -11.90
CA ASN A 223 -15.83 9.16 -10.88
C ASN A 223 -17.34 9.36 -10.64
N THR A 224 -18.09 8.26 -10.62
CA THR A 224 -19.54 8.31 -10.36
C THR A 224 -19.79 8.46 -8.86
N PRO A 225 -20.51 9.53 -8.41
CA PRO A 225 -20.85 9.71 -7.01
C PRO A 225 -21.54 8.48 -6.40
N TYR A 226 -21.19 8.13 -5.17
CA TYR A 226 -21.67 6.97 -4.40
C TYR A 226 -21.24 5.59 -4.93
N GLU A 227 -20.75 5.47 -6.16
CA GLU A 227 -20.42 4.19 -6.78
C GLU A 227 -18.91 3.98 -6.93
N THR A 228 -18.22 4.91 -7.62
CA THR A 228 -16.80 4.77 -7.97
C THR A 228 -15.96 5.98 -7.57
N GLU A 229 -16.56 6.97 -6.91
CA GLU A 229 -15.84 8.13 -6.42
C GLU A 229 -15.05 7.77 -5.15
N ILE A 230 -13.73 7.72 -5.26
CA ILE A 230 -12.82 7.52 -4.11
C ILE A 230 -12.51 8.84 -3.42
N ALA A 231 -12.03 8.79 -2.16
CA ALA A 231 -11.71 9.99 -1.38
C ALA A 231 -10.66 10.91 -2.04
N PRO A 232 -9.58 10.43 -2.68
CA PRO A 232 -8.68 11.30 -3.44
C PRO A 232 -9.36 12.04 -4.59
N LEU A 233 -10.31 11.41 -5.28
CA LEU A 233 -11.10 12.08 -6.32
C LEU A 233 -12.01 13.15 -5.75
N MET A 234 -12.67 12.87 -4.61
CA MET A 234 -13.50 13.84 -3.89
C MET A 234 -12.68 15.05 -3.42
N ILE A 235 -11.48 14.82 -2.87
CA ILE A 235 -10.56 15.89 -2.46
C ILE A 235 -10.21 16.76 -3.66
N MET A 236 -9.86 16.14 -4.79
CA MET A 236 -9.51 16.88 -6.02
C MET A 236 -10.69 17.67 -6.57
N SER A 237 -11.91 17.13 -6.54
CA SER A 237 -13.12 17.85 -6.93
C SER A 237 -13.29 19.12 -6.06
N LYS A 238 -13.08 19.02 -4.74
CA LYS A 238 -13.15 20.18 -3.84
C LYS A 238 -12.05 21.22 -4.12
N LEU A 239 -10.84 20.77 -4.45
CA LEU A 239 -9.76 21.68 -4.87
C LEU A 239 -10.10 22.41 -6.16
N GLN A 240 -10.71 21.77 -7.14
CA GLN A 240 -11.16 22.37 -8.39
C GLN A 240 -12.30 23.39 -8.18
N GLU A 241 -13.12 23.19 -7.14
CA GLU A 241 -14.14 24.15 -6.69
C GLU A 241 -13.55 25.31 -5.88
N TYR A 242 -12.22 25.36 -5.65
CA TYR A 242 -11.52 26.30 -4.76
C TYR A 242 -11.97 26.21 -3.29
N ASP A 243 -12.66 25.14 -2.90
CA ASP A 243 -13.08 24.85 -1.53
C ASP A 243 -11.97 24.13 -0.75
N TYR A 244 -10.90 24.88 -0.47
CA TYR A 244 -9.71 24.34 0.21
C TYR A 244 -10.03 23.84 1.62
N ALA A 245 -10.96 24.48 2.31
CA ALA A 245 -11.32 24.10 3.68
C ALA A 245 -12.00 22.73 3.73
N SER A 246 -12.95 22.47 2.84
CA SER A 246 -13.60 21.14 2.73
C SER A 246 -12.60 20.09 2.21
N ALA A 247 -11.80 20.42 1.20
CA ALA A 247 -10.78 19.51 0.65
C ALA A 247 -9.81 19.02 1.73
N THR A 248 -9.26 19.96 2.52
CA THR A 248 -8.31 19.62 3.60
C THR A 248 -8.99 18.89 4.77
N SER A 249 -10.25 19.18 5.06
CA SER A 249 -11.01 18.45 6.08
C SER A 249 -11.23 16.98 5.70
N ILE A 250 -11.57 16.72 4.44
CA ILE A 250 -11.71 15.36 3.91
C ILE A 250 -10.34 14.65 3.92
N ALA A 251 -9.28 15.35 3.49
CA ALA A 251 -7.93 14.82 3.51
C ALA A 251 -7.44 14.49 4.94
N LEU A 252 -7.77 15.34 5.93
CA LEU A 252 -7.41 15.11 7.33
C LEU A 252 -8.04 13.83 7.90
N VAL A 253 -9.31 13.58 7.58
CA VAL A 253 -9.97 12.32 7.99
C VAL A 253 -9.31 11.12 7.33
N MET A 254 -9.01 11.18 6.02
CA MET A 254 -8.30 10.10 5.32
C MET A 254 -6.91 9.86 5.90
N LEU A 255 -6.16 10.92 6.21
CA LEU A 255 -4.85 10.83 6.85
C LEU A 255 -4.95 10.16 8.22
N PHE A 256 -5.95 10.51 9.01
CA PHE A 256 -6.18 9.90 10.33
C PHE A 256 -6.53 8.40 10.21
N ILE A 257 -7.39 8.04 9.27
CA ILE A 257 -7.73 6.64 8.98
C ILE A 257 -6.46 5.86 8.56
N ALA A 258 -5.69 6.40 7.62
CA ALA A 258 -4.44 5.78 7.16
C ALA A 258 -3.44 5.60 8.31
N PHE A 259 -3.30 6.62 9.18
CA PHE A 259 -2.41 6.55 10.34
C PHE A 259 -2.83 5.47 11.33
N ILE A 260 -4.13 5.35 11.64
CA ILE A 260 -4.66 4.28 12.52
C ILE A 260 -4.33 2.90 11.93
N ILE A 261 -4.56 2.71 10.65
CA ILE A 261 -4.30 1.44 9.97
C ILE A 261 -2.80 1.09 10.03
N LEU A 262 -1.93 2.04 9.71
CA LEU A 262 -0.48 1.84 9.79
C LEU A 262 -0.02 1.56 11.22
N PHE A 263 -0.59 2.25 12.21
CA PHE A 263 -0.28 2.02 13.62
C PHE A 263 -0.69 0.62 14.08
N ILE A 264 -1.92 0.20 13.76
CA ILE A 264 -2.41 -1.15 14.07
C ILE A 264 -1.48 -2.19 13.44
N ASN A 265 -1.10 -2.00 12.18
CA ASN A 265 -0.20 -2.91 11.51
C ASN A 265 1.19 -2.95 12.14
N ALA A 266 1.78 -1.81 12.51
CA ALA A 266 3.08 -1.76 13.17
C ALA A 266 3.05 -2.56 14.49
N VAL A 267 1.95 -2.46 15.25
CA VAL A 267 1.75 -3.25 16.48
C VAL A 267 1.62 -4.75 16.15
N LEU A 268 0.84 -5.12 15.15
CA LEU A 268 0.67 -6.52 14.74
C LEU A 268 2.01 -7.12 14.26
N GLN A 269 2.72 -6.42 13.41
CA GLN A 269 4.02 -6.86 12.89
C GLN A 269 5.05 -7.05 14.01
N SER A 270 5.09 -6.14 14.98
CA SER A 270 6.00 -6.24 16.12
C SER A 270 5.70 -7.45 17.03
N ARG A 271 4.43 -7.84 17.16
CA ARG A 271 4.03 -9.03 17.90
C ARG A 271 4.37 -10.31 17.14
N THR A 272 4.08 -10.34 15.85
CA THR A 272 4.33 -11.53 15.00
C THR A 272 5.83 -11.82 14.88
N SER A 273 6.67 -10.80 14.72
CA SER A 273 8.13 -10.98 14.68
C SER A 273 8.71 -11.54 15.99
N LYS A 274 8.16 -11.16 17.14
CA LYS A 274 8.57 -11.72 18.44
C LYS A 274 8.23 -13.19 18.59
N ILE A 275 7.05 -13.60 18.09
CA ILE A 275 6.61 -15.01 18.14
C ILE A 275 7.52 -15.88 17.26
N VAL A 276 7.86 -15.42 16.06
CA VAL A 276 8.72 -16.15 15.12
C VAL A 276 10.18 -16.20 15.62
N SER A 277 10.68 -15.14 16.27
CA SER A 277 12.05 -15.11 16.81
C SER A 277 12.24 -15.89 18.11
N GLY A 278 11.18 -16.48 18.69
CA GLY A 278 11.25 -17.24 19.94
C GLY A 278 11.65 -16.42 21.17
N ILE A 279 11.61 -15.10 21.08
CA ILE A 279 11.87 -14.18 22.20
C ILE A 279 10.50 -13.82 22.80
N SER A 280 10.09 -14.60 23.78
CA SER A 280 8.94 -14.27 24.65
C SER A 280 9.41 -13.45 25.85
#